data_ad94b9e26fac9f329c06f8905c97a7e2
#
_entry.id   ad94b9e26fac9f329c06f8905c97a7e2
#
_cell.length_a   1.000
_cell.length_b   1.000
_cell.length_c   1.000
_cell.angle_alpha   90.00
_cell.angle_beta   90.00
_cell.angle_gamma   90.00
#
_symmetry.space_group_name_H-M   'P 1'
#
loop_
_entity.id
_entity.type
_entity.pdbx_description
1 polymer ?
#
loop_
_entity_poly.entity_id
_entity_poly.type
_entity_poly.pdbx_seq_one_letter_code
_entity_poly.pdbx_strand_id
1 'polypeptide(L)'
;MAELRKDPLSSSWVVVGYGATKSGSAGLCPFCPGNESLTPPAIREYKGSDGNWFVRCFSAIAPVFMIEVEEDKKAEGIYDKMGNVGAHEIIVENRSHTKTMSMYTEQEFLFLMDMYQERIIDLKQDRRFKSVQVFKNHGELAGSYIFHPHSHVLATPIVPSRIASEAIHTRTHYLQKERCLLCDIVNQEIRQGIRVVSINKNFVAICPFASRFPYEAWVVPRFHDAYYENLHDQNIKHDFAAIMLDLMRRIEQLANAYTIEIHTAPTVPPGDAHGEDVHIADHYHWHAEILPRDFRSSKYKREDEFQVISITPEQAADALKMQES
;
A
#
# COMPACT_ATOMS: atom_id res chain seq x y z
N MET A 1 -3.60 20.98 -17.40
CA MET A 1 -2.64 20.07 -16.74
C MET A 1 -3.14 19.80 -15.35
N ALA A 2 -2.96 18.59 -14.83
CA ALA A 2 -3.30 18.31 -13.43
C ALA A 2 -2.35 19.10 -12.50
N GLU A 3 -2.87 19.51 -11.35
CA GLU A 3 -2.10 20.22 -10.31
C GLU A 3 -2.54 19.75 -8.93
N LEU A 4 -1.66 19.93 -7.95
CA LEU A 4 -1.96 19.71 -6.54
C LEU A 4 -2.44 21.01 -5.90
N ARG A 5 -3.57 20.94 -5.19
CA ARG A 5 -4.11 22.04 -4.38
C ARG A 5 -4.21 21.64 -2.93
N LYS A 6 -3.76 22.51 -2.04
CA LYS A 6 -3.84 22.30 -0.61
C LYS A 6 -5.15 22.85 -0.06
N ASP A 7 -5.88 22.02 0.67
CA ASP A 7 -7.01 22.47 1.46
C ASP A 7 -6.50 23.20 2.71
N PRO A 8 -6.82 24.49 2.89
CA PRO A 8 -6.33 25.26 4.04
C PRO A 8 -6.93 24.83 5.38
N LEU A 9 -8.07 24.11 5.38
CA LEU A 9 -8.73 23.67 6.62
C LEU A 9 -8.17 22.33 7.13
N SER A 10 -7.95 21.38 6.22
CA SER A 10 -7.50 20.04 6.59
C SER A 10 -6.01 19.81 6.34
N SER A 11 -5.33 20.76 5.65
CA SER A 11 -3.96 20.62 5.16
C SER A 11 -3.75 19.42 4.20
N SER A 12 -4.83 18.80 3.74
CA SER A 12 -4.78 17.74 2.74
C SER A 12 -4.50 18.29 1.33
N TRP A 13 -3.92 17.48 0.47
CA TRP A 13 -3.67 17.83 -0.92
C TRP A 13 -4.59 17.06 -1.85
N VAL A 14 -5.12 17.73 -2.84
CA VAL A 14 -6.03 17.18 -3.84
C VAL A 14 -5.44 17.36 -5.24
N VAL A 15 -5.40 16.30 -6.03
CA VAL A 15 -5.06 16.39 -7.46
C VAL A 15 -6.30 16.85 -8.20
N VAL A 16 -6.23 18.00 -8.85
CA VAL A 16 -7.31 18.58 -9.65
C VAL A 16 -6.94 18.62 -11.13
N GLY A 17 -7.95 18.62 -12.01
CA GLY A 17 -7.73 18.68 -13.46
C GLY A 17 -7.19 17.38 -14.06
N TYR A 18 -7.21 16.26 -13.31
CA TYR A 18 -6.89 14.94 -13.82
C TYR A 18 -8.09 14.40 -14.62
N GLY A 19 -7.91 14.34 -15.93
CA GLY A 19 -8.88 13.69 -16.82
C GLY A 19 -8.55 12.20 -16.91
N ALA A 20 -9.34 11.36 -16.23
CA ALA A 20 -9.24 9.92 -16.43
C ALA A 20 -9.55 9.61 -17.91
N THR A 21 -8.53 9.31 -18.68
CA THR A 21 -8.75 8.72 -20.00
C THR A 21 -9.40 7.36 -19.78
N LYS A 22 -10.59 7.15 -20.35
CA LYS A 22 -11.17 5.81 -20.41
C LYS A 22 -10.19 4.93 -21.17
N SER A 23 -9.32 4.25 -20.46
CA SER A 23 -8.46 3.22 -21.03
C SER A 23 -9.31 1.98 -21.30
N GLY A 24 -9.96 1.98 -22.44
CA GLY A 24 -10.74 0.89 -22.95
C GLY A 24 -10.53 0.83 -24.44
N SER A 25 -9.38 0.28 -24.88
CA SER A 25 -9.31 -0.32 -26.20
C SER A 25 -10.22 -1.53 -26.19
N ALA A 26 -11.27 -1.50 -27.01
CA ALA A 26 -12.27 -2.56 -27.08
C ALA A 26 -11.58 -3.95 -27.17
N GLY A 27 -11.61 -4.70 -26.09
CA GLY A 27 -11.40 -6.14 -26.10
C GLY A 27 -10.02 -6.68 -25.75
N LEU A 28 -8.92 -5.90 -25.77
CA LEU A 28 -7.59 -6.42 -25.45
C LEU A 28 -7.06 -5.87 -24.12
N CYS A 29 -6.70 -6.76 -23.20
CA CYS A 29 -6.05 -6.37 -21.95
C CYS A 29 -4.60 -5.94 -22.22
N PRO A 30 -4.19 -4.69 -21.89
CA PRO A 30 -2.83 -4.20 -22.17
C PRO A 30 -1.76 -4.89 -21.32
N PHE A 31 -2.16 -5.60 -20.26
CA PHE A 31 -1.24 -6.29 -19.34
C PHE A 31 -1.01 -7.77 -19.67
N CYS A 32 -1.80 -8.33 -20.62
CA CYS A 32 -1.59 -9.70 -21.06
C CYS A 32 -0.30 -9.84 -21.91
N PRO A 33 0.41 -10.98 -21.77
CA PRO A 33 1.54 -11.29 -22.64
C PRO A 33 1.18 -11.19 -24.13
N GLY A 34 2.07 -10.58 -24.91
CA GLY A 34 1.88 -10.30 -26.34
C GLY A 34 1.25 -8.92 -26.62
N ASN A 35 0.80 -8.20 -25.59
CA ASN A 35 0.22 -6.86 -25.70
C ASN A 35 1.15 -5.76 -25.14
N GLU A 36 2.43 -6.03 -24.97
CA GLU A 36 3.41 -5.12 -24.36
C GLU A 36 3.50 -3.77 -25.11
N SER A 37 3.21 -3.77 -26.39
CA SER A 37 3.16 -2.54 -27.22
C SER A 37 2.01 -1.59 -26.86
N LEU A 38 1.02 -2.04 -26.09
CA LEU A 38 -0.10 -1.22 -25.58
C LEU A 38 0.24 -0.48 -24.29
N THR A 39 1.43 -0.70 -23.74
CA THR A 39 1.92 -0.06 -22.51
C THR A 39 3.19 0.73 -22.79
N PRO A 40 3.57 1.71 -21.96
CA PRO A 40 4.90 2.29 -22.00
C PRO A 40 6.01 1.23 -21.92
N PRO A 41 7.24 1.56 -22.36
CA PRO A 41 8.40 0.68 -22.20
C PRO A 41 8.57 0.26 -20.75
N ALA A 42 8.99 -0.98 -20.52
CA ALA A 42 9.26 -1.47 -19.18
C ALA A 42 10.42 -0.72 -18.53
N ILE A 43 10.22 -0.27 -17.30
CA ILE A 43 11.27 0.25 -16.42
C ILE A 43 12.08 -0.94 -15.89
N ARG A 44 11.38 -2.00 -15.50
CA ARG A 44 11.98 -3.22 -14.95
C ARG A 44 11.15 -4.44 -15.34
N GLU A 45 11.82 -5.55 -15.64
CA GLU A 45 11.19 -6.85 -15.90
C GLU A 45 12.02 -7.95 -15.24
N TYR A 46 11.34 -8.90 -14.60
CA TYR A 46 11.94 -10.19 -14.24
C TYR A 46 11.56 -11.21 -15.28
N LYS A 47 12.57 -11.89 -15.84
CA LYS A 47 12.41 -12.84 -16.94
C LYS A 47 12.89 -14.22 -16.54
N GLY A 48 12.20 -15.23 -17.08
CA GLY A 48 12.68 -16.61 -17.02
C GLY A 48 13.78 -16.90 -18.02
N SER A 49 14.35 -18.11 -17.93
CA SER A 49 15.37 -18.60 -18.87
C SER A 49 14.85 -18.72 -20.31
N ASP A 50 13.53 -18.76 -20.49
CA ASP A 50 12.83 -18.76 -21.77
C ASP A 50 12.69 -17.36 -22.40
N GLY A 51 13.21 -16.31 -21.71
CA GLY A 51 13.10 -14.91 -22.14
C GLY A 51 11.75 -14.26 -21.86
N ASN A 52 10.76 -15.01 -21.39
CA ASN A 52 9.45 -14.48 -21.03
C ASN A 52 9.51 -13.74 -19.67
N TRP A 53 8.86 -12.57 -19.60
CA TRP A 53 8.71 -11.87 -18.33
C TRP A 53 7.69 -12.60 -17.42
N PHE A 54 7.80 -12.48 -16.11
CA PHE A 54 6.83 -12.96 -15.13
C PHE A 54 6.38 -11.87 -14.14
N VAL A 55 7.17 -10.82 -13.93
CA VAL A 55 6.77 -9.56 -13.28
C VAL A 55 7.31 -8.42 -14.14
N ARG A 56 6.48 -7.38 -14.37
CA ARG A 56 6.83 -6.28 -15.24
C ARG A 56 6.38 -4.95 -14.66
N CYS A 57 7.28 -3.94 -14.61
CA CYS A 57 7.00 -2.58 -14.15
C CYS A 57 7.17 -1.58 -15.28
N PHE A 58 6.26 -0.61 -15.39
CA PHE A 58 6.30 0.49 -16.37
C PHE A 58 5.52 1.71 -15.85
N SER A 59 5.77 2.90 -16.41
CA SER A 59 4.99 4.11 -16.08
C SER A 59 3.52 3.91 -16.43
N ALA A 60 2.61 4.35 -15.56
CA ALA A 60 1.17 4.21 -15.80
C ALA A 60 0.77 4.81 -17.16
N ILE A 61 -0.18 4.17 -17.86
CA ILE A 61 -0.69 4.66 -19.15
C ILE A 61 -1.33 6.04 -19.00
N ALA A 62 -1.99 6.28 -17.87
CA ALA A 62 -2.55 7.58 -17.51
C ALA A 62 -2.04 7.93 -16.10
N PRO A 63 -0.86 8.54 -15.98
CA PRO A 63 -0.24 8.81 -14.70
C PRO A 63 -0.92 9.97 -13.98
N VAL A 64 -1.21 9.81 -12.70
CA VAL A 64 -1.70 10.89 -11.82
C VAL A 64 -0.56 11.85 -11.47
N PHE A 65 0.65 11.32 -11.29
CA PHE A 65 1.89 12.06 -11.04
C PHE A 65 2.88 11.80 -12.16
N MET A 66 3.64 12.81 -12.54
CA MET A 66 4.56 12.75 -13.67
C MET A 66 5.94 13.28 -13.26
N ILE A 67 6.99 12.54 -13.61
CA ILE A 67 8.37 12.85 -13.22
C ILE A 67 8.93 14.07 -13.97
N GLU A 68 8.40 14.33 -15.17
CA GLU A 68 8.80 15.43 -16.05
C GLU A 68 8.17 16.76 -15.67
N VAL A 69 7.19 16.77 -14.76
CA VAL A 69 6.53 18.00 -14.30
C VAL A 69 7.40 18.68 -13.25
N GLU A 70 7.51 20.01 -13.36
CA GLU A 70 8.16 20.82 -12.33
C GLU A 70 7.26 20.98 -11.10
N GLU A 71 7.88 21.07 -9.93
CA GLU A 71 7.15 21.25 -8.66
C GLU A 71 6.36 22.57 -8.66
N ASP A 72 6.93 23.63 -9.21
CA ASP A 72 6.34 24.96 -9.46
C ASP A 72 5.36 25.42 -8.36
N LYS A 73 5.87 25.47 -7.10
CA LYS A 73 5.08 25.90 -5.93
C LYS A 73 4.63 27.33 -6.07
N LYS A 74 3.33 27.58 -5.95
CA LYS A 74 2.71 28.90 -6.07
C LYS A 74 1.69 29.13 -4.96
N ALA A 75 1.63 30.38 -4.50
CA ALA A 75 0.53 30.85 -3.67
C ALA A 75 -0.45 31.66 -4.52
N GLU A 76 -1.72 31.44 -4.33
CA GLU A 76 -2.81 32.23 -4.92
C GLU A 76 -3.64 32.81 -3.76
N GLY A 77 -3.26 33.99 -3.28
CA GLY A 77 -3.76 34.53 -2.03
C GLY A 77 -3.35 33.66 -0.85
N ILE A 78 -4.34 33.07 -0.17
CA ILE A 78 -4.12 32.16 0.97
C ILE A 78 -3.99 30.67 0.55
N TYR A 79 -4.10 30.38 -0.74
CA TYR A 79 -4.12 29.00 -1.24
C TYR A 79 -2.77 28.58 -1.80
N ASP A 80 -2.30 27.42 -1.41
CA ASP A 80 -1.09 26.79 -1.93
C ASP A 80 -1.45 25.81 -3.06
N LYS A 81 -0.68 25.87 -4.14
CA LYS A 81 -0.75 24.91 -5.24
C LYS A 81 0.63 24.58 -5.79
N MET A 82 0.77 23.42 -6.43
CA MET A 82 1.98 23.02 -7.13
C MET A 82 1.67 22.08 -8.28
N GLY A 83 2.64 21.87 -9.16
CA GLY A 83 2.58 20.86 -10.20
C GLY A 83 2.40 19.46 -9.61
N ASN A 84 1.81 18.53 -10.39
CA ASN A 84 1.66 17.15 -9.99
C ASN A 84 2.94 16.31 -10.25
N VAL A 85 4.10 16.88 -9.86
CA VAL A 85 5.39 16.19 -9.91
C VAL A 85 5.35 14.92 -9.06
N GLY A 86 5.94 13.85 -9.58
CA GLY A 86 5.97 12.56 -8.90
C GLY A 86 6.15 11.42 -9.88
N ALA A 87 5.94 10.20 -9.44
CA ALA A 87 5.89 9.04 -10.32
C ALA A 87 4.62 8.22 -10.07
N HIS A 88 4.06 7.67 -11.13
CA HIS A 88 3.00 6.67 -11.06
C HIS A 88 3.40 5.51 -11.94
N GLU A 89 3.71 4.38 -11.32
CA GLU A 89 4.12 3.16 -12.00
C GLU A 89 3.08 2.05 -11.78
N ILE A 90 3.02 1.13 -12.75
CA ILE A 90 2.20 -0.09 -12.69
C ILE A 90 3.15 -1.28 -12.64
N ILE A 91 2.89 -2.20 -11.72
CA ILE A 91 3.55 -3.49 -11.65
C ILE A 91 2.52 -4.56 -12.03
N VAL A 92 2.68 -5.17 -13.20
CA VAL A 92 1.94 -6.38 -13.58
C VAL A 92 2.54 -7.55 -12.84
N GLU A 93 1.77 -8.14 -11.95
CA GLU A 93 2.24 -9.09 -10.93
C GLU A 93 2.40 -10.51 -11.44
N ASN A 94 1.64 -10.87 -12.48
CA ASN A 94 1.62 -12.21 -13.06
C ASN A 94 1.25 -12.15 -14.54
N ARG A 95 1.65 -13.13 -15.31
CA ARG A 95 1.28 -13.27 -16.72
C ARG A 95 -0.16 -13.70 -16.92
N SER A 96 -0.74 -14.40 -15.95
CA SER A 96 -2.12 -14.87 -15.99
C SER A 96 -3.09 -13.73 -15.75
N HIS A 97 -4.04 -13.56 -16.65
CA HIS A 97 -5.06 -12.52 -16.57
C HIS A 97 -6.01 -12.69 -15.37
N THR A 98 -6.23 -13.92 -14.94
CA THR A 98 -7.27 -14.27 -13.96
C THR A 98 -6.75 -14.76 -12.62
N LYS A 99 -5.41 -14.85 -12.46
CA LYS A 99 -4.80 -15.35 -11.23
C LYS A 99 -4.90 -14.31 -10.14
N THR A 100 -5.56 -14.64 -9.03
CA THR A 100 -5.63 -13.76 -7.84
C THR A 100 -4.47 -14.03 -6.90
N MET A 101 -4.26 -13.17 -5.91
CA MET A 101 -3.11 -13.29 -5.01
C MET A 101 -3.14 -14.58 -4.17
N SER A 102 -4.31 -15.08 -3.79
CA SER A 102 -4.45 -16.36 -3.10
C SER A 102 -3.91 -17.55 -3.89
N MET A 103 -3.87 -17.42 -5.23
CA MET A 103 -3.39 -18.47 -6.15
C MET A 103 -1.90 -18.38 -6.44
N TYR A 104 -1.19 -17.35 -5.94
CA TYR A 104 0.24 -17.22 -6.21
C TYR A 104 1.01 -18.34 -5.51
N THR A 105 2.05 -18.82 -6.20
CA THR A 105 3.09 -19.58 -5.54
C THR A 105 3.94 -18.67 -4.68
N GLU A 106 4.60 -19.21 -3.70
CA GLU A 106 5.52 -18.46 -2.87
C GLU A 106 6.58 -17.74 -3.71
N GLN A 107 7.13 -18.40 -4.72
CA GLN A 107 8.14 -17.82 -5.62
C GLN A 107 7.62 -16.63 -6.42
N GLU A 108 6.38 -16.68 -6.92
CA GLU A 108 5.74 -15.55 -7.61
C GLU A 108 5.56 -14.37 -6.67
N PHE A 109 5.19 -14.63 -5.41
CA PHE A 109 5.04 -13.57 -4.42
C PHE A 109 6.39 -12.98 -4.02
N LEU A 110 7.44 -13.78 -3.89
CA LEU A 110 8.81 -13.31 -3.62
C LEU A 110 9.31 -12.39 -4.74
N PHE A 111 9.11 -12.72 -6.00
CA PHE A 111 9.45 -11.84 -7.12
C PHE A 111 8.66 -10.53 -7.10
N LEU A 112 7.40 -10.56 -6.69
CA LEU A 112 6.60 -9.37 -6.53
C LEU A 112 7.14 -8.47 -5.40
N MET A 113 7.51 -9.07 -4.26
CA MET A 113 8.15 -8.37 -3.16
C MET A 113 9.45 -7.69 -3.57
N ASP A 114 10.30 -8.41 -4.31
CA ASP A 114 11.57 -7.88 -4.81
C ASP A 114 11.34 -6.68 -5.74
N MET A 115 10.33 -6.77 -6.62
CA MET A 115 9.95 -5.66 -7.49
C MET A 115 9.47 -4.44 -6.68
N TYR A 116 8.64 -4.63 -5.63
CA TYR A 116 8.22 -3.55 -4.76
C TYR A 116 9.42 -2.86 -4.09
N GLN A 117 10.35 -3.64 -3.54
CA GLN A 117 11.55 -3.11 -2.89
C GLN A 117 12.43 -2.33 -3.87
N GLU A 118 12.73 -2.89 -5.05
CA GLU A 118 13.53 -2.21 -6.06
C GLU A 118 12.90 -0.88 -6.46
N ARG A 119 11.57 -0.83 -6.67
CA ARG A 119 10.90 0.41 -7.06
C ARG A 119 10.87 1.44 -5.95
N ILE A 120 10.64 1.04 -4.69
CA ILE A 120 10.70 1.94 -3.54
C ILE A 120 12.09 2.54 -3.41
N ILE A 121 13.15 1.71 -3.46
CA ILE A 121 14.54 2.16 -3.32
C ILE A 121 14.92 3.14 -4.44
N ASP A 122 14.57 2.83 -5.69
CA ASP A 122 14.88 3.67 -6.84
C ASP A 122 14.18 5.03 -6.75
N LEU A 123 12.88 5.04 -6.49
CA LEU A 123 12.09 6.28 -6.40
C LEU A 123 12.47 7.14 -5.20
N LYS A 124 12.88 6.55 -4.08
CA LYS A 124 13.38 7.30 -2.91
C LYS A 124 14.72 8.03 -3.16
N GLN A 125 15.43 7.73 -4.25
CA GLN A 125 16.65 8.48 -4.62
C GLN A 125 16.33 9.89 -5.15
N ASP A 126 15.14 10.12 -5.68
CA ASP A 126 14.74 11.47 -6.11
C ASP A 126 14.30 12.30 -4.89
N ARG A 127 15.10 13.33 -4.59
CA ARG A 127 14.91 14.21 -3.42
C ARG A 127 13.60 15.00 -3.44
N ARG A 128 12.93 15.08 -4.60
CA ARG A 128 11.61 15.72 -4.71
C ARG A 128 10.52 14.88 -4.05
N PHE A 129 10.72 13.56 -3.94
CA PHE A 129 9.72 12.64 -3.43
C PHE A 129 9.85 12.46 -1.91
N LYS A 130 8.78 12.76 -1.20
CA LYS A 130 8.70 12.64 0.25
C LYS A 130 8.08 11.34 0.72
N SER A 131 7.34 10.67 -0.15
CA SER A 131 6.69 9.40 0.14
C SER A 131 6.64 8.55 -1.12
N VAL A 132 6.88 7.25 -0.95
CA VAL A 132 6.66 6.23 -1.97
C VAL A 132 5.70 5.20 -1.39
N GLN A 133 4.58 4.97 -2.06
CA GLN A 133 3.54 4.05 -1.64
C GLN A 133 3.35 2.95 -2.66
N VAL A 134 3.19 1.72 -2.18
CA VAL A 134 2.78 0.59 -3.01
C VAL A 134 1.39 0.16 -2.56
N PHE A 135 0.46 0.06 -3.51
CA PHE A 135 -0.87 -0.46 -3.23
C PHE A 135 -1.42 -1.27 -4.40
N LYS A 136 -2.31 -2.18 -4.07
CA LYS A 136 -3.06 -3.00 -5.02
C LYS A 136 -4.55 -2.79 -4.80
N ASN A 137 -5.28 -2.54 -5.87
CA ASN A 137 -6.73 -2.63 -5.89
C ASN A 137 -7.16 -3.86 -6.67
N HIS A 138 -8.00 -4.70 -6.10
CA HIS A 138 -8.59 -5.86 -6.73
C HIS A 138 -10.12 -5.75 -6.73
N GLY A 139 -10.74 -5.91 -7.91
CA GLY A 139 -12.19 -5.81 -8.06
C GLY A 139 -12.71 -4.37 -8.21
N GLU A 140 -13.89 -4.24 -8.84
CA GLU A 140 -14.50 -2.93 -9.17
C GLU A 140 -14.81 -2.10 -7.91
N LEU A 141 -15.26 -2.75 -6.83
CA LEU A 141 -15.59 -2.07 -5.57
C LEU A 141 -14.34 -1.49 -4.86
N ALA A 142 -13.16 -1.97 -5.21
CA ALA A 142 -11.89 -1.40 -4.80
C ALA A 142 -11.34 -0.36 -5.80
N GLY A 143 -12.05 -0.10 -6.89
CA GLY A 143 -11.65 0.87 -7.91
C GLY A 143 -10.73 0.30 -9.01
N SER A 144 -10.59 -1.03 -9.11
CA SER A 144 -9.85 -1.67 -10.20
C SER A 144 -10.77 -2.00 -11.37
N TYR A 145 -10.50 -1.38 -12.53
CA TYR A 145 -11.24 -1.64 -13.77
C TYR A 145 -10.50 -2.57 -14.73
N ILE A 146 -9.26 -2.93 -14.43
CA ILE A 146 -8.47 -3.92 -15.17
C ILE A 146 -8.35 -5.15 -14.28
N PHE A 147 -8.94 -6.26 -14.69
CA PHE A 147 -8.94 -7.51 -13.91
C PHE A 147 -7.57 -8.20 -13.85
N HIS A 148 -6.70 -7.94 -14.81
CA HIS A 148 -5.34 -8.48 -14.79
C HIS A 148 -4.62 -8.04 -13.51
N PRO A 149 -4.02 -8.95 -12.72
CA PRO A 149 -3.43 -8.61 -11.43
C PRO A 149 -2.29 -7.60 -11.59
N HIS A 150 -2.44 -6.47 -10.92
CA HIS A 150 -1.46 -5.40 -10.94
C HIS A 150 -1.48 -4.61 -9.65
N SER A 151 -0.36 -3.95 -9.38
CA SER A 151 -0.20 -2.99 -8.30
C SER A 151 0.26 -1.64 -8.83
N HIS A 152 0.08 -0.63 -8.02
CA HIS A 152 0.52 0.73 -8.27
C HIS A 152 1.67 1.10 -7.36
N VAL A 153 2.63 1.86 -7.88
CA VAL A 153 3.63 2.57 -7.09
C VAL A 153 3.46 4.06 -7.33
N LEU A 154 3.23 4.80 -6.25
CA LEU A 154 3.13 6.26 -6.30
C LEU A 154 4.28 6.88 -5.51
N ALA A 155 5.07 7.73 -6.17
CA ALA A 155 6.02 8.62 -5.50
C ALA A 155 5.50 10.05 -5.55
N THR A 156 5.47 10.73 -4.41
CA THR A 156 4.81 12.03 -4.28
C THR A 156 5.67 13.05 -3.54
N PRO A 157 5.56 14.36 -3.89
CA PRO A 157 6.30 15.44 -3.23
C PRO A 157 5.72 15.81 -1.86
N ILE A 158 4.67 15.13 -1.46
CA ILE A 158 3.96 15.29 -0.19
C ILE A 158 3.85 13.94 0.51
N VAL A 159 3.76 13.94 1.83
CA VAL A 159 3.40 12.75 2.60
C VAL A 159 1.87 12.68 2.68
N PRO A 160 1.24 11.58 2.20
CA PRO A 160 -0.20 11.42 2.30
C PRO A 160 -0.70 11.49 3.74
N SER A 161 -1.91 12.01 3.93
CA SER A 161 -2.45 12.33 5.27
C SER A 161 -2.48 11.13 6.21
N ARG A 162 -2.76 9.93 5.71
CA ARG A 162 -2.76 8.69 6.52
C ARG A 162 -1.36 8.39 7.07
N ILE A 163 -0.35 8.34 6.21
CA ILE A 163 1.05 8.09 6.59
C ILE A 163 1.57 9.21 7.49
N ALA A 164 1.20 10.47 7.21
CA ALA A 164 1.56 11.61 8.05
C ALA A 164 0.98 11.49 9.46
N SER A 165 -0.30 11.10 9.57
CA SER A 165 -0.96 10.87 10.86
C SER A 165 -0.30 9.74 11.65
N GLU A 166 0.02 8.63 11.01
CA GLU A 166 0.74 7.52 11.63
C GLU A 166 2.11 7.94 12.15
N ALA A 167 2.89 8.65 11.33
CA ALA A 167 4.21 9.14 11.73
C ALA A 167 4.12 10.09 12.95
N ILE A 168 3.13 10.97 12.99
CA ILE A 168 2.90 11.89 14.12
C ILE A 168 2.51 11.11 15.39
N HIS A 169 1.59 10.16 15.30
CA HIS A 169 1.13 9.41 16.48
C HIS A 169 2.20 8.46 17.01
N THR A 170 2.94 7.78 16.13
CA THR A 170 4.05 6.89 16.54
C THR A 170 5.18 7.69 17.19
N ARG A 171 5.51 8.89 16.65
CA ARG A 171 6.48 9.81 17.26
C ARG A 171 6.02 10.28 18.63
N THR A 172 4.76 10.70 18.78
CA THR A 172 4.19 11.15 20.06
C THR A 172 4.28 10.06 21.11
N HIS A 173 3.95 8.81 20.75
CA HIS A 173 4.08 7.67 21.65
C HIS A 173 5.54 7.43 22.05
N TYR A 174 6.47 7.49 21.09
CA TYR A 174 7.90 7.29 21.34
C TYR A 174 8.47 8.35 22.29
N LEU A 175 8.12 9.62 22.12
CA LEU A 175 8.54 10.70 23.02
C LEU A 175 8.03 10.50 24.47
N GLN A 176 6.89 9.84 24.64
CA GLN A 176 6.32 9.58 25.98
C GLN A 176 6.79 8.28 26.61
N LYS A 177 7.11 7.27 25.80
CA LYS A 177 7.31 5.89 26.26
C LYS A 177 8.68 5.31 25.89
N GLU A 178 9.46 5.99 25.03
CA GLU A 178 10.73 5.52 24.48
C GLU A 178 10.62 4.13 23.81
N ARG A 179 9.47 3.86 23.20
CA ARG A 179 9.13 2.60 22.52
C ARG A 179 8.27 2.84 21.29
N CYS A 180 8.44 1.96 20.29
CA CYS A 180 7.60 1.96 19.11
C CYS A 180 6.16 1.54 19.46
N LEU A 181 5.17 2.33 19.00
CA LEU A 181 3.75 2.08 19.22
C LEU A 181 3.29 0.73 18.61
N LEU A 182 3.68 0.42 17.36
CA LEU A 182 3.30 -0.84 16.73
C LEU A 182 3.94 -2.05 17.41
N CYS A 183 5.17 -1.94 17.91
CA CYS A 183 5.77 -2.99 18.73
C CYS A 183 4.94 -3.27 20.00
N ASP A 184 4.47 -2.22 20.68
CA ASP A 184 3.60 -2.36 21.84
C ASP A 184 2.24 -3.00 21.46
N ILE A 185 1.64 -2.59 20.34
CA ILE A 185 0.40 -3.19 19.80
C ILE A 185 0.62 -4.68 19.50
N VAL A 186 1.64 -5.03 18.71
CA VAL A 186 1.94 -6.43 18.35
C VAL A 186 2.14 -7.30 19.60
N ASN A 187 2.89 -6.81 20.58
CA ASN A 187 3.10 -7.52 21.84
C ASN A 187 1.80 -7.71 22.63
N GLN A 188 0.91 -6.73 22.61
CA GLN A 188 -0.40 -6.83 23.26
C GLN A 188 -1.31 -7.84 22.54
N GLU A 189 -1.42 -7.73 21.21
CA GLU A 189 -2.28 -8.62 20.41
C GLU A 189 -1.84 -10.08 20.52
N ILE A 190 -0.53 -10.35 20.46
CA ILE A 190 0.00 -11.71 20.63
C ILE A 190 -0.31 -12.27 22.01
N ARG A 191 -0.18 -11.45 23.09
CA ARG A 191 -0.51 -11.90 24.46
C ARG A 191 -1.98 -12.20 24.65
N GLN A 192 -2.87 -11.40 24.04
CA GLN A 192 -4.31 -11.59 24.16
C GLN A 192 -4.82 -12.70 23.22
N GLY A 193 -4.28 -12.83 22.02
CA GLY A 193 -4.66 -13.81 21.01
C GLY A 193 -6.05 -13.63 20.39
N ILE A 194 -6.83 -12.63 20.85
CA ILE A 194 -8.25 -12.48 20.50
C ILE A 194 -8.42 -12.05 19.02
N ARG A 195 -7.59 -11.10 18.56
CA ARG A 195 -7.64 -10.54 17.22
C ARG A 195 -6.51 -11.05 16.30
N VAL A 196 -5.72 -11.99 16.74
CA VAL A 196 -4.69 -12.64 15.92
C VAL A 196 -5.34 -13.64 14.99
N VAL A 197 -5.10 -13.53 13.69
CA VAL A 197 -5.56 -14.48 12.65
C VAL A 197 -4.55 -15.59 12.47
N SER A 198 -3.30 -15.24 12.20
CA SER A 198 -2.18 -16.18 12.08
C SER A 198 -0.88 -15.53 12.56
N ILE A 199 0.10 -16.36 12.89
CA ILE A 199 1.39 -15.93 13.40
C ILE A 199 2.47 -16.91 12.96
N ASN A 200 3.61 -16.39 12.52
CA ASN A 200 4.82 -17.18 12.31
C ASN A 200 6.01 -16.59 13.11
N LYS A 201 7.22 -17.02 12.80
CA LYS A 201 8.42 -16.59 13.52
C LYS A 201 8.60 -15.06 13.46
N ASN A 202 8.45 -14.46 12.29
CA ASN A 202 8.80 -13.07 12.04
C ASN A 202 7.60 -12.12 11.87
N PHE A 203 6.38 -12.63 11.66
CA PHE A 203 5.18 -11.82 11.39
C PHE A 203 3.97 -12.26 12.18
N VAL A 204 3.03 -11.34 12.33
CA VAL A 204 1.69 -11.60 12.86
C VAL A 204 0.64 -10.96 11.95
N ALA A 205 -0.43 -11.69 11.66
CA ALA A 205 -1.64 -11.20 11.01
C ALA A 205 -2.71 -10.94 12.07
N ILE A 206 -3.23 -9.72 12.14
CA ILE A 206 -4.23 -9.28 13.13
C ILE A 206 -5.39 -8.57 12.47
N CYS A 207 -6.59 -8.65 13.03
CA CYS A 207 -7.64 -7.68 12.79
C CYS A 207 -7.43 -6.50 13.75
N PRO A 208 -7.16 -5.27 13.26
CA PRO A 208 -6.83 -4.15 14.13
C PRO A 208 -7.99 -3.80 15.06
N PHE A 209 -7.69 -3.35 16.30
CA PHE A 209 -8.69 -3.03 17.33
C PHE A 209 -9.79 -2.08 16.84
N ALA A 210 -9.43 -1.11 16.01
CA ALA A 210 -10.34 -0.15 15.39
C ALA A 210 -10.35 -0.32 13.86
N SER A 211 -10.82 -1.49 13.40
CA SER A 211 -10.97 -1.78 11.97
C SER A 211 -11.89 -0.76 11.29
N ARG A 212 -11.52 -0.30 10.10
CA ARG A 212 -12.30 0.62 9.27
C ARG A 212 -13.25 -0.11 8.33
N PHE A 213 -12.92 -1.36 8.01
CA PHE A 213 -13.67 -2.23 7.11
C PHE A 213 -13.93 -3.58 7.77
N PRO A 214 -15.08 -4.23 7.48
CA PRO A 214 -15.28 -5.62 7.84
C PRO A 214 -14.14 -6.49 7.30
N TYR A 215 -13.60 -7.35 8.18
CA TYR A 215 -12.45 -8.24 7.88
C TYR A 215 -11.15 -7.50 7.51
N GLU A 216 -11.00 -6.22 7.85
CA GLU A 216 -9.72 -5.53 7.75
C GLU A 216 -8.67 -6.33 8.52
N ALA A 217 -7.52 -6.56 7.88
CA ALA A 217 -6.43 -7.29 8.49
C ALA A 217 -5.09 -6.60 8.22
N TRP A 218 -4.18 -6.65 9.18
CA TRP A 218 -2.82 -6.16 9.06
C TRP A 218 -1.82 -7.29 9.19
N VAL A 219 -0.78 -7.26 8.38
CA VAL A 219 0.42 -8.10 8.56
C VAL A 219 1.54 -7.22 9.04
N VAL A 220 2.02 -7.49 10.25
CA VAL A 220 3.00 -6.65 10.95
C VAL A 220 4.23 -7.47 11.31
N PRO A 221 5.47 -6.99 11.05
CA PRO A 221 6.68 -7.58 11.58
C PRO A 221 6.66 -7.65 13.10
N ARG A 222 7.18 -8.72 13.67
CA ARG A 222 7.36 -8.87 15.13
C ARG A 222 8.67 -8.26 15.62
N PHE A 223 9.54 -7.89 14.70
CA PHE A 223 10.74 -7.11 14.94
C PHE A 223 10.52 -5.66 14.50
N HIS A 224 11.23 -4.72 15.10
CA HIS A 224 11.12 -3.32 14.73
C HIS A 224 11.90 -3.03 13.44
N ASP A 225 11.20 -2.49 12.42
CA ASP A 225 11.80 -1.83 11.26
C ASP A 225 10.81 -0.81 10.71
N ALA A 226 11.31 0.37 10.34
CA ALA A 226 10.49 1.43 9.78
C ALA A 226 10.26 1.28 8.26
N TYR A 227 11.09 0.49 7.59
CA TYR A 227 11.18 0.47 6.15
C TYR A 227 10.94 -0.94 5.57
N TYR A 228 9.89 -1.09 4.76
CA TYR A 228 9.62 -2.32 4.02
C TYR A 228 10.78 -2.73 3.12
N GLU A 229 11.42 -1.76 2.49
CA GLU A 229 12.54 -1.98 1.58
C GLU A 229 13.82 -2.52 2.24
N ASN A 230 13.91 -2.53 3.57
CA ASN A 230 15.01 -3.15 4.31
C ASN A 230 14.89 -4.68 4.43
N LEU A 231 13.80 -5.25 3.96
CA LEU A 231 13.53 -6.68 4.08
C LEU A 231 14.41 -7.49 3.11
N HIS A 232 15.70 -7.71 3.48
CA HIS A 232 16.68 -8.37 2.64
C HIS A 232 16.92 -9.86 3.00
N ASP A 233 16.68 -10.26 4.25
CA ASP A 233 16.87 -11.66 4.69
C ASP A 233 15.83 -12.57 4.02
N GLN A 234 16.34 -13.59 3.29
CA GLN A 234 15.48 -14.50 2.53
C GLN A 234 14.52 -15.29 3.43
N ASN A 235 14.96 -15.72 4.62
CA ASN A 235 14.07 -16.45 5.54
C ASN A 235 12.93 -15.55 6.03
N ILE A 236 13.21 -14.27 6.28
CA ILE A 236 12.18 -13.31 6.68
C ILE A 236 11.23 -13.04 5.51
N LYS A 237 11.75 -12.94 4.26
CA LYS A 237 10.90 -12.83 3.05
C LYS A 237 9.98 -14.04 2.88
N HIS A 238 10.49 -15.25 3.09
CA HIS A 238 9.69 -16.47 3.06
C HIS A 238 8.59 -16.46 4.13
N ASP A 239 8.89 -16.04 5.36
CA ASP A 239 7.89 -15.90 6.42
C ASP A 239 6.81 -14.86 6.08
N PHE A 240 7.19 -13.73 5.46
CA PHE A 240 6.22 -12.74 4.99
C PHE A 240 5.36 -13.27 3.86
N ALA A 241 5.96 -13.94 2.87
CA ALA A 241 5.22 -14.56 1.77
C ALA A 241 4.22 -15.60 2.30
N ALA A 242 4.66 -16.47 3.20
CA ALA A 242 3.80 -17.51 3.77
C ALA A 242 2.58 -16.91 4.50
N ILE A 243 2.78 -15.91 5.37
CA ILE A 243 1.67 -15.32 6.13
C ILE A 243 0.75 -14.47 5.26
N MET A 244 1.27 -13.76 4.26
CA MET A 244 0.46 -12.99 3.32
C MET A 244 -0.39 -13.90 2.45
N LEU A 245 0.18 -14.96 1.88
CA LEU A 245 -0.56 -15.90 1.02
C LEU A 245 -1.61 -16.68 1.82
N ASP A 246 -1.30 -17.10 3.06
CA ASP A 246 -2.28 -17.71 3.97
C ASP A 246 -3.45 -16.75 4.23
N LEU A 247 -3.15 -15.51 4.61
CA LEU A 247 -4.17 -14.50 4.89
C LEU A 247 -5.02 -14.18 3.65
N MET A 248 -4.40 -14.08 2.47
CA MET A 248 -5.14 -13.79 1.23
C MET A 248 -6.06 -14.95 0.81
N ARG A 249 -5.66 -16.21 1.01
CA ARG A 249 -6.55 -17.35 0.78
C ARG A 249 -7.81 -17.28 1.64
N ARG A 250 -7.66 -16.86 2.91
CA ARG A 250 -8.79 -16.68 3.84
C ARG A 250 -9.67 -15.50 3.45
N ILE A 251 -9.08 -14.36 3.11
CA ILE A 251 -9.82 -13.14 2.73
C ILE A 251 -10.58 -13.35 1.43
N GLU A 252 -9.98 -13.95 0.40
CA GLU A 252 -10.64 -14.16 -0.90
C GLU A 252 -11.79 -15.18 -0.86
N GLN A 253 -11.94 -15.96 0.22
CA GLN A 253 -13.14 -16.74 0.46
C GLN A 253 -14.32 -15.91 0.98
N LEU A 254 -14.04 -14.73 1.55
CA LEU A 254 -15.04 -13.85 2.14
C LEU A 254 -15.31 -12.59 1.31
N ALA A 255 -14.34 -12.14 0.52
CA ALA A 255 -14.38 -10.88 -0.22
C ALA A 255 -13.85 -11.04 -1.65
N ASN A 256 -14.56 -10.47 -2.64
CA ASN A 256 -14.14 -10.46 -4.05
C ASN A 256 -13.43 -9.16 -4.44
N ALA A 257 -13.46 -8.15 -3.57
CA ALA A 257 -12.79 -6.88 -3.80
C ALA A 257 -12.05 -6.44 -2.54
N TYR A 258 -10.81 -6.02 -2.72
CA TYR A 258 -9.95 -5.56 -1.62
C TYR A 258 -8.90 -4.56 -2.10
N THR A 259 -8.40 -3.77 -1.17
CA THR A 259 -7.17 -2.97 -1.35
C THR A 259 -6.09 -3.55 -0.45
N ILE A 260 -4.86 -3.66 -0.95
CA ILE A 260 -3.66 -3.95 -0.15
C ILE A 260 -2.79 -2.70 -0.19
N GLU A 261 -2.28 -2.26 0.95
CA GLU A 261 -1.40 -1.10 1.07
C GLU A 261 -0.15 -1.49 1.87
N ILE A 262 1.04 -1.11 1.37
CA ILE A 262 2.30 -1.25 2.11
C ILE A 262 2.63 0.11 2.71
N HIS A 263 2.58 0.19 4.03
CA HIS A 263 2.96 1.37 4.79
C HIS A 263 4.44 1.28 5.15
N THR A 264 5.28 2.04 4.46
CA THR A 264 6.71 2.22 4.77
C THR A 264 6.96 3.66 5.18
N ALA A 265 7.99 3.89 6.00
CA ALA A 265 8.30 5.23 6.47
C ALA A 265 8.56 6.20 5.30
N PRO A 266 8.01 7.42 5.35
CA PRO A 266 8.29 8.45 4.35
C PRO A 266 9.76 8.87 4.36
N THR A 267 10.23 9.44 3.25
CA THR A 267 11.61 9.91 3.09
C THR A 267 11.90 11.12 3.98
N VAL A 268 10.87 11.94 4.19
CA VAL A 268 10.93 13.13 5.06
C VAL A 268 9.78 13.03 6.07
N PRO A 269 10.08 12.95 7.38
CA PRO A 269 9.05 12.93 8.40
C PRO A 269 8.18 14.18 8.36
N PRO A 270 6.86 14.06 8.53
CA PRO A 270 6.00 15.22 8.68
C PRO A 270 6.28 15.90 10.03
N GLY A 271 6.50 17.20 10.02
CA GLY A 271 6.66 18.01 11.24
C GLY A 271 8.09 18.23 11.74
N ASP A 272 9.12 17.80 11.02
CA ASP A 272 10.55 18.00 11.41
C ASP A 272 11.05 19.45 11.27
N ALA A 273 10.19 20.44 11.38
CA ALA A 273 10.61 21.84 11.32
C ALA A 273 11.40 22.31 12.57
N HIS A 274 11.46 21.51 13.63
CA HIS A 274 12.12 21.94 14.90
C HIS A 274 12.82 20.77 15.62
N GLY A 275 14.05 20.49 15.24
CA GLY A 275 15.18 20.18 16.10
C GLY A 275 15.08 19.15 17.25
N GLU A 276 14.22 18.17 17.21
CA GLU A 276 14.26 17.09 18.19
C GLU A 276 14.91 15.84 17.57
N ASP A 277 15.91 15.28 18.28
CA ASP A 277 16.78 14.19 17.85
C ASP A 277 16.08 12.81 17.78
N VAL A 278 14.82 12.74 17.29
CA VAL A 278 14.10 11.46 17.13
C VAL A 278 13.96 11.14 15.65
N HIS A 279 14.68 10.10 15.24
CA HIS A 279 14.62 9.63 13.86
C HIS A 279 13.34 8.83 13.60
N ILE A 280 12.76 8.97 12.41
CA ILE A 280 11.57 8.20 12.02
C ILE A 280 11.81 6.68 12.12
N ALA A 281 13.05 6.25 11.92
CA ALA A 281 13.46 4.87 12.09
C ALA A 281 13.27 4.32 13.50
N ASP A 282 13.23 5.18 14.52
CA ASP A 282 13.10 4.75 15.93
C ASP A 282 11.64 4.50 16.34
N HIS A 283 10.67 5.13 15.64
CA HIS A 283 9.29 5.11 16.06
C HIS A 283 8.30 4.61 15.02
N TYR A 284 8.55 4.80 13.72
CA TYR A 284 7.70 4.25 12.66
C TYR A 284 7.94 2.75 12.54
N HIS A 285 6.92 2.03 12.06
CA HIS A 285 7.01 0.58 11.90
C HIS A 285 6.22 0.19 10.66
N TRP A 286 6.90 -0.35 9.65
CA TRP A 286 6.24 -0.74 8.42
C TRP A 286 5.25 -1.90 8.65
N HIS A 287 4.17 -1.92 7.87
CA HIS A 287 3.18 -2.98 7.90
C HIS A 287 2.42 -3.04 6.58
N ALA A 288 1.73 -4.14 6.34
CA ALA A 288 0.79 -4.28 5.23
C ALA A 288 -0.64 -4.23 5.77
N GLU A 289 -1.49 -3.41 5.16
CA GLU A 289 -2.93 -3.36 5.43
C GLU A 289 -3.70 -4.02 4.30
N ILE A 290 -4.66 -4.88 4.62
CA ILE A 290 -5.60 -5.51 3.69
C ILE A 290 -7.00 -5.04 4.04
N LEU A 291 -7.67 -4.38 3.08
CA LEU A 291 -8.92 -3.67 3.26
C LEU A 291 -9.99 -4.26 2.33
N PRO A 292 -10.80 -5.24 2.76
CA PRO A 292 -11.91 -5.75 1.96
C PRO A 292 -12.95 -4.67 1.66
N ARG A 293 -13.48 -4.64 0.43
CA ARG A 293 -14.34 -3.57 -0.09
C ARG A 293 -15.78 -4.01 -0.43
N ASP A 294 -16.08 -5.29 -0.43
CA ASP A 294 -17.39 -5.85 -0.80
C ASP A 294 -18.49 -5.54 0.20
N PHE A 295 -18.11 -5.23 1.42
CA PHE A 295 -19.04 -5.01 2.50
C PHE A 295 -19.53 -3.56 2.44
N ARG A 296 -20.80 -3.39 2.11
CA ARG A 296 -21.43 -2.07 2.20
C ARG A 296 -21.31 -1.60 3.64
N SER A 297 -20.53 -0.56 3.88
CA SER A 297 -20.61 0.20 5.11
C SER A 297 -22.07 0.63 5.32
N SER A 298 -22.50 0.73 6.57
CA SER A 298 -23.89 1.06 6.94
C SER A 298 -24.44 2.26 6.14
N LYS A 299 -25.76 2.42 6.12
CA LYS A 299 -26.45 3.56 5.51
C LYS A 299 -25.95 4.95 5.99
N TYR A 300 -25.14 4.98 7.03
CA TYR A 300 -24.54 6.17 7.63
C TYR A 300 -23.11 6.39 7.13
N LYS A 301 -22.90 6.50 5.80
CA LYS A 301 -21.63 6.96 5.25
C LYS A 301 -21.48 8.47 5.49
N ARG A 302 -20.80 8.83 6.57
CA ARG A 302 -20.00 10.04 6.64
C ARG A 302 -18.54 9.60 6.58
N GLU A 303 -17.98 9.72 5.39
CA GLU A 303 -16.65 9.17 5.08
C GLU A 303 -15.52 9.80 5.92
N ASP A 304 -15.78 10.94 6.55
CA ASP A 304 -14.74 11.77 7.15
C ASP A 304 -14.63 11.67 8.68
N GLU A 305 -15.64 11.15 9.40
CA GLU A 305 -15.64 11.20 10.87
C GLU A 305 -15.80 9.83 11.54
N PHE A 306 -16.69 8.98 11.03
CA PHE A 306 -17.00 7.70 11.66
C PHE A 306 -17.05 6.57 10.63
N GLN A 307 -16.25 5.55 10.85
CA GLN A 307 -16.39 4.29 10.14
C GLN A 307 -17.36 3.40 10.94
N VAL A 308 -18.38 2.89 10.28
CA VAL A 308 -19.36 1.98 10.90
C VAL A 308 -19.25 0.63 10.23
N ILE A 309 -18.77 -0.37 10.97
CA ILE A 309 -18.63 -1.73 10.49
C ILE A 309 -19.66 -2.65 11.12
N SER A 310 -20.05 -3.70 10.40
CA SER A 310 -21.11 -4.64 10.81
C SER A 310 -20.60 -5.82 11.64
N ILE A 311 -19.30 -6.01 11.75
CA ILE A 311 -18.65 -7.11 12.45
C ILE A 311 -17.53 -6.55 13.32
N THR A 312 -17.37 -7.08 14.54
CA THR A 312 -16.26 -6.66 15.39
C THR A 312 -14.94 -7.26 14.92
N PRO A 313 -13.78 -6.65 15.21
CA PRO A 313 -12.48 -7.21 14.86
C PRO A 313 -12.25 -8.62 15.43
N GLU A 314 -12.77 -8.90 16.61
CA GLU A 314 -12.72 -10.23 17.25
C GLU A 314 -13.48 -11.27 16.43
N GLN A 315 -14.72 -10.95 16.05
CA GLN A 315 -15.53 -11.80 15.18
C GLN A 315 -14.91 -11.98 13.80
N ALA A 316 -14.30 -10.92 13.24
CA ALA A 316 -13.60 -10.98 11.97
C ALA A 316 -12.39 -11.91 12.04
N ALA A 317 -11.60 -11.81 13.11
CA ALA A 317 -10.46 -12.69 13.33
C ALA A 317 -10.88 -14.16 13.45
N ASP A 318 -11.96 -14.44 14.21
CA ASP A 318 -12.48 -15.80 14.35
C ASP A 318 -13.02 -16.34 13.02
N ALA A 319 -13.74 -15.53 12.25
CA ALA A 319 -14.22 -15.91 10.93
C ALA A 319 -13.06 -16.21 9.95
N LEU A 320 -12.01 -15.37 9.95
CA LEU A 320 -10.82 -15.61 9.12
C LEU A 320 -10.06 -16.89 9.53
N LYS A 321 -9.97 -17.21 10.83
CA LYS A 321 -9.36 -18.46 11.31
C LYS A 321 -10.12 -19.70 10.84
N MET A 322 -11.45 -19.60 10.66
CA MET A 322 -12.29 -20.71 10.23
C MET A 322 -12.18 -21.02 8.73
N GLN A 323 -11.64 -20.08 7.92
CA GLN A 323 -11.40 -20.34 6.51
C GLN A 323 -10.21 -21.28 6.35
N GLU A 324 -10.31 -22.22 5.40
CA GLU A 324 -9.20 -23.11 5.05
C GLU A 324 -8.09 -22.32 4.33
N SER A 325 -6.84 -22.57 4.72
CA SER A 325 -5.64 -21.92 4.15
C SER A 325 -5.12 -22.66 2.90
#